data_c1d1e3a32cd97cc7b6b4de0ad6a4da85
#
_entry.id   c1d1e3a32cd97cc7b6b4de0ad6a4da85
#
_cell.length_a   1.000
_cell.length_b   1.000
_cell.length_c   1.000
_cell.angle_alpha   90.00
_cell.angle_beta   90.00
_cell.angle_gamma   90.00
#
_symmetry.space_group_name_H-M   'P 1'
#
loop_
_entity.id
_entity.type
_entity.pdbx_description
1 polymer ?
#
loop_
_entity_poly.entity_id
_entity_poly.type
_entity_poly.pdbx_seq_one_letter_code
_entity_poly.pdbx_strand_id
1 'polypeptide(L)'
;MLVVVWLAGLSPGAGAQQQAGKDLSWAFPVINGALPAEEATPKSLAGSAKTYTPAQIDDLMNPPDWFPDEHPPAPPIVQKGHGGALACGSCHLMSGHGHPESAGLTGFTAAYIVRQMADFKSGVRKDAARMNGIAKDLSDEEVRQASEWFAALKPAAWTKVTEAGAVPKTFAGQGRMRFLQPAGGTEPIGNRIITVPEDQGRARSRDPHSGFIAYVPLGSIARGKALVETGGSGRTIACAICHGDSLKGLGNVPRLAGLHPIYIARQLYLFKDATRNGVDAQLMKKPVAQLTDDDIVALAAYLGSLMP
;
A
#
# COMPACT_ATOMS: atom_id res chain seq x y z
N MET A 1 38.64 -41.91 -7.37
CA MET A 1 37.51 -41.45 -6.57
C MET A 1 37.35 -39.96 -6.84
N LEU A 2 36.48 -39.59 -7.80
CA LEU A 2 36.18 -38.20 -8.13
C LEU A 2 34.99 -37.75 -7.26
N VAL A 3 35.21 -36.75 -6.44
CA VAL A 3 34.14 -36.09 -5.66
C VAL A 3 33.53 -34.99 -6.54
N VAL A 4 32.31 -35.20 -7.00
CA VAL A 4 31.52 -34.17 -7.70
C VAL A 4 30.81 -33.33 -6.64
N VAL A 5 31.27 -32.09 -6.46
CA VAL A 5 30.60 -31.09 -5.62
C VAL A 5 29.47 -30.46 -6.43
N TRP A 6 28.22 -30.73 -6.06
CA TRP A 6 27.05 -30.04 -6.56
C TRP A 6 26.95 -28.65 -5.90
N LEU A 7 27.27 -27.61 -6.65
CA LEU A 7 26.93 -26.23 -6.27
C LEU A 7 25.43 -26.05 -6.48
N ALA A 8 24.68 -26.00 -5.36
CA ALA A 8 23.28 -25.58 -5.36
C ALA A 8 23.23 -24.12 -5.73
N GLY A 9 22.79 -23.81 -6.94
CA GLY A 9 22.52 -22.48 -7.40
C GLY A 9 21.34 -21.88 -6.61
N LEU A 10 21.60 -20.87 -5.78
CA LEU A 10 20.60 -20.01 -5.20
C LEU A 10 19.93 -19.23 -6.35
N SER A 11 18.71 -19.60 -6.69
CA SER A 11 17.88 -18.83 -7.60
C SER A 11 17.62 -17.46 -6.96
N PRO A 12 17.90 -16.33 -7.64
CA PRO A 12 17.52 -15.03 -7.13
C PRO A 12 16.00 -14.96 -7.07
N GLY A 13 15.47 -14.65 -5.88
CA GLY A 13 14.04 -14.45 -5.66
C GLY A 13 13.46 -13.51 -6.69
N ALA A 14 12.26 -13.84 -7.20
CA ALA A 14 11.52 -13.10 -8.19
C ALA A 14 11.33 -11.63 -7.76
N GLY A 15 12.28 -10.79 -8.15
CA GLY A 15 12.13 -9.34 -8.13
C GLY A 15 11.02 -8.96 -9.08
N ALA A 16 10.23 -7.95 -8.70
CA ALA A 16 9.26 -7.31 -9.56
C ALA A 16 9.86 -7.14 -10.96
N GLN A 17 9.12 -7.57 -11.99
CA GLN A 17 9.54 -7.42 -13.38
C GLN A 17 9.81 -5.93 -13.63
N GLN A 18 11.06 -5.53 -13.67
CA GLN A 18 11.48 -4.23 -14.16
C GLN A 18 11.03 -4.13 -15.62
N GLN A 19 10.13 -3.23 -15.92
CA GLN A 19 9.87 -2.84 -17.30
C GLN A 19 11.18 -2.34 -17.89
N ALA A 20 11.66 -2.96 -18.94
CA ALA A 20 12.95 -2.66 -19.56
C ALA A 20 13.07 -1.15 -19.84
N GLY A 21 14.02 -0.48 -19.20
CA GLY A 21 14.35 0.91 -19.42
C GLY A 21 13.75 1.97 -18.48
N LYS A 22 12.89 1.59 -17.49
CA LYS A 22 12.29 2.55 -16.57
C LYS A 22 12.71 2.29 -15.11
N ASP A 23 13.18 3.34 -14.43
CA ASP A 23 13.41 3.27 -12.98
C ASP A 23 12.08 3.47 -12.23
N LEU A 24 11.45 2.38 -11.84
CA LEU A 24 10.26 2.36 -10.98
C LEU A 24 10.60 1.94 -9.53
N SER A 25 11.86 2.00 -9.12
CA SER A 25 12.29 1.66 -7.76
C SER A 25 11.61 2.52 -6.69
N TRP A 26 11.19 3.72 -7.06
CA TRP A 26 10.40 4.59 -6.19
C TRP A 26 8.99 4.05 -5.94
N ALA A 27 8.38 3.41 -6.94
CA ALA A 27 7.03 2.84 -6.86
C ALA A 27 7.04 1.42 -6.26
N PHE A 28 8.10 0.64 -6.52
CA PHE A 28 8.28 -0.74 -6.07
C PHE A 28 9.59 -0.89 -5.28
N PRO A 29 9.68 -0.30 -4.07
CA PRO A 29 10.92 -0.25 -3.33
C PRO A 29 11.37 -1.64 -2.87
N VAL A 30 12.67 -1.86 -2.94
CA VAL A 30 13.38 -2.98 -2.33
C VAL A 30 14.12 -2.46 -1.10
N ILE A 31 14.10 -3.22 0.00
CA ILE A 31 14.81 -2.84 1.22
C ILE A 31 16.29 -2.65 0.90
N ASN A 32 16.81 -1.46 1.15
CA ASN A 32 18.20 -1.07 0.86
C ASN A 32 18.87 -0.33 2.04
N GLY A 33 18.24 -0.39 3.22
CA GLY A 33 18.77 0.17 4.45
C GLY A 33 18.09 -0.45 5.67
N ALA A 34 18.69 -0.27 6.82
CA ALA A 34 18.16 -0.71 8.09
C ALA A 34 17.97 0.49 9.04
N LEU A 35 16.90 0.47 9.80
CA LEU A 35 16.72 1.36 10.93
C LEU A 35 17.68 0.93 12.05
N PRO A 36 18.14 1.88 12.88
CA PRO A 36 18.88 1.53 14.09
C PRO A 36 18.10 0.52 14.92
N ALA A 37 18.82 -0.43 15.54
CA ALA A 37 18.23 -1.33 16.52
C ALA A 37 17.59 -0.53 17.65
N GLU A 38 16.44 -0.97 18.11
CA GLU A 38 15.77 -0.37 19.25
C GLU A 38 16.08 -1.16 20.52
N GLU A 39 16.15 -0.45 21.65
CA GLU A 39 16.22 -1.10 22.95
C GLU A 39 14.97 -1.97 23.18
N ALA A 40 15.15 -3.09 23.89
CA ALA A 40 14.04 -4.02 24.18
C ALA A 40 12.98 -3.46 25.16
N THR A 41 13.13 -2.20 25.56
CA THR A 41 12.23 -1.51 26.48
C THR A 41 10.81 -1.41 25.89
N PRO A 42 9.77 -1.78 26.65
CA PRO A 42 8.40 -1.63 26.20
C PRO A 42 8.06 -0.18 25.86
N LYS A 43 7.33 0.00 24.77
CA LYS A 43 6.83 1.29 24.28
C LYS A 43 5.37 1.46 24.67
N SER A 44 4.96 2.70 24.80
CA SER A 44 3.56 3.12 24.97
C SER A 44 3.24 4.21 23.96
N LEU A 45 1.95 4.37 23.62
CA LEU A 45 1.46 5.49 22.84
C LEU A 45 0.54 6.36 23.69
N ALA A 46 0.55 7.66 23.44
CA ALA A 46 -0.34 8.58 24.11
C ALA A 46 -1.80 8.18 23.90
N GLY A 47 -2.58 8.08 24.96
CA GLY A 47 -3.98 7.66 24.91
C GLY A 47 -4.20 6.14 24.90
N SER A 48 -3.16 5.33 24.74
CA SER A 48 -3.26 3.87 24.83
C SER A 48 -2.98 3.37 26.25
N ALA A 49 -3.77 2.42 26.70
CA ALA A 49 -3.49 1.66 27.95
C ALA A 49 -2.54 0.46 27.69
N LYS A 50 -2.12 0.22 26.45
CA LYS A 50 -1.29 -0.92 26.05
C LYS A 50 0.18 -0.56 26.03
N THR A 51 1.02 -1.57 26.23
CA THR A 51 2.47 -1.49 26.05
C THR A 51 2.94 -2.68 25.25
N TYR A 52 3.91 -2.47 24.36
CA TYR A 52 4.51 -3.53 23.54
C TYR A 52 6.02 -3.34 23.45
N THR A 53 6.77 -4.42 23.51
CA THR A 53 8.19 -4.39 23.16
C THR A 53 8.36 -4.22 21.65
N PRO A 54 9.52 -3.73 21.16
CA PRO A 54 9.81 -3.67 19.72
C PRO A 54 9.61 -5.02 19.02
N ALA A 55 9.99 -6.13 19.65
CA ALA A 55 9.79 -7.47 19.12
C ALA A 55 8.31 -7.83 18.94
N GLN A 56 7.45 -7.42 19.87
CA GLN A 56 5.99 -7.60 19.74
C GLN A 56 5.40 -6.70 18.65
N ILE A 57 5.91 -5.47 18.51
CA ILE A 57 5.48 -4.56 17.45
C ILE A 57 5.84 -5.13 16.07
N ASP A 58 6.97 -5.81 15.95
CA ASP A 58 7.46 -6.39 14.70
C ASP A 58 6.91 -7.80 14.42
N ASP A 59 6.17 -8.39 15.34
CA ASP A 59 5.54 -9.69 15.16
C ASP A 59 4.40 -9.60 14.13
N LEU A 60 4.64 -10.16 12.94
CA LEU A 60 3.65 -10.17 11.88
C LEU A 60 2.54 -11.21 12.11
N MET A 61 2.73 -12.11 13.04
CA MET A 61 1.72 -13.10 13.43
C MET A 61 0.78 -12.57 14.50
N ASN A 62 1.23 -11.63 15.35
CA ASN A 62 0.44 -11.06 16.44
C ASN A 62 0.70 -9.54 16.51
N PRO A 63 0.19 -8.75 15.56
CA PRO A 63 0.45 -7.31 15.51
C PRO A 63 -0.09 -6.58 16.74
N PRO A 64 0.51 -5.43 17.12
CA PRO A 64 0.00 -4.63 18.21
C PRO A 64 -1.38 -4.05 17.87
N ASP A 65 -2.26 -4.08 18.84
CA ASP A 65 -3.54 -3.38 18.85
C ASP A 65 -3.52 -2.34 19.97
N TRP A 66 -3.15 -1.12 19.61
CA TRP A 66 -2.97 -0.03 20.55
C TRP A 66 -4.28 0.52 21.11
N PHE A 67 -5.35 0.50 20.32
CA PHE A 67 -6.62 1.14 20.62
C PHE A 67 -7.80 0.22 20.29
N PRO A 68 -7.96 -0.90 21.03
CA PRO A 68 -8.99 -1.90 20.73
C PRO A 68 -10.43 -1.36 20.85
N ASP A 69 -10.62 -0.25 21.55
CA ASP A 69 -11.93 0.39 21.73
C ASP A 69 -12.32 1.30 20.53
N GLU A 70 -11.41 1.54 19.58
CA GLU A 70 -11.65 2.39 18.41
C GLU A 70 -12.21 1.63 17.20
N HIS A 71 -12.34 0.31 17.30
CA HIS A 71 -12.89 -0.54 16.24
C HIS A 71 -13.74 -1.67 16.81
N PRO A 72 -14.64 -2.27 16.01
CA PRO A 72 -15.37 -3.46 16.43
C PRO A 72 -14.43 -4.62 16.78
N PRO A 73 -14.85 -5.60 17.59
CA PRO A 73 -14.06 -6.80 17.85
C PRO A 73 -13.57 -7.42 16.55
N ALA A 74 -12.24 -7.55 16.40
CA ALA A 74 -11.65 -8.02 15.16
C ALA A 74 -11.70 -9.55 15.07
N PRO A 75 -11.94 -10.12 13.86
CA PRO A 75 -11.87 -11.56 13.64
C PRO A 75 -10.48 -12.13 13.96
N PRO A 76 -10.36 -13.41 14.32
CA PRO A 76 -9.09 -14.02 14.68
C PRO A 76 -7.97 -13.76 13.68
N ILE A 77 -8.22 -13.95 12.38
CA ILE A 77 -7.19 -13.76 11.33
C ILE A 77 -6.71 -12.31 11.18
N VAL A 78 -7.48 -11.33 11.62
CA VAL A 78 -7.05 -9.93 11.64
C VAL A 78 -6.04 -9.69 12.76
N GLN A 79 -6.27 -10.30 13.93
CA GLN A 79 -5.45 -10.14 15.14
C GLN A 79 -4.27 -11.11 15.19
N LYS A 80 -4.43 -12.32 14.62
CA LYS A 80 -3.47 -13.41 14.74
C LYS A 80 -3.38 -14.22 13.45
N GLY A 81 -2.16 -14.37 12.94
CA GLY A 81 -1.88 -15.24 11.81
C GLY A 81 -1.80 -16.71 12.20
N HIS A 82 -1.78 -17.59 11.19
CA HIS A 82 -1.55 -19.02 11.35
C HIS A 82 -0.93 -19.61 10.07
N GLY A 83 -0.18 -20.71 10.22
CA GLY A 83 0.49 -21.34 9.06
C GLY A 83 1.35 -20.36 8.30
N GLY A 84 1.12 -20.19 7.00
CA GLY A 84 1.77 -19.19 6.15
C GLY A 84 0.98 -17.87 6.04
N ALA A 85 -0.21 -17.78 6.64
CA ALA A 85 -1.02 -16.57 6.64
C ALA A 85 -0.62 -15.65 7.80
N LEU A 86 -0.05 -14.49 7.48
CA LEU A 86 0.20 -13.42 8.44
C LEU A 86 -1.12 -12.80 8.89
N ALA A 87 -1.16 -12.23 10.11
CA ALA A 87 -2.31 -11.47 10.56
C ALA A 87 -2.57 -10.26 9.65
N CYS A 88 -3.83 -10.04 9.25
CA CYS A 88 -4.17 -8.93 8.34
C CYS A 88 -3.80 -7.57 8.95
N GLY A 89 -4.01 -7.40 10.27
CA GLY A 89 -3.67 -6.18 11.01
C GLY A 89 -2.19 -5.85 11.01
N SER A 90 -1.30 -6.81 10.73
CA SER A 90 0.14 -6.56 10.69
C SER A 90 0.57 -5.62 9.56
N CYS A 91 -0.14 -5.60 8.44
CA CYS A 91 0.16 -4.77 7.28
C CYS A 91 -0.92 -3.74 6.99
N HIS A 92 -2.19 -4.13 7.14
CA HIS A 92 -3.32 -3.23 6.89
C HIS A 92 -3.67 -2.37 8.12
N LEU A 93 -3.00 -2.59 9.25
CA LEU A 93 -3.20 -2.00 10.59
C LEU A 93 -4.58 -2.32 11.17
N MET A 94 -4.70 -2.26 12.50
CA MET A 94 -5.98 -2.44 13.18
C MET A 94 -6.98 -1.32 12.85
N SER A 95 -6.51 -0.15 12.42
CA SER A 95 -7.35 0.92 11.88
C SER A 95 -7.83 0.69 10.44
N GLY A 96 -7.29 -0.29 9.72
CA GLY A 96 -7.59 -0.55 8.32
C GLY A 96 -7.01 0.48 7.33
N HIS A 97 -6.25 1.48 7.81
CA HIS A 97 -5.69 2.54 6.95
C HIS A 97 -4.46 2.07 6.15
N GLY A 98 -3.81 0.97 6.59
CA GLY A 98 -2.61 0.47 5.96
C GLY A 98 -1.42 1.43 6.10
N HIS A 99 -0.44 1.24 5.24
CA HIS A 99 0.71 2.13 5.10
C HIS A 99 1.08 2.22 3.61
N PRO A 100 2.01 3.09 3.19
CA PRO A 100 2.30 3.32 1.76
C PRO A 100 2.57 2.04 0.95
N GLU A 101 3.10 1.00 1.60
CA GLU A 101 3.41 -0.29 0.96
C GLU A 101 2.31 -1.34 1.11
N SER A 102 1.25 -1.04 1.88
CA SER A 102 0.09 -1.93 2.11
C SER A 102 -1.20 -1.15 1.99
N ALA A 103 -2.14 -1.64 1.20
CA ALA A 103 -3.39 -0.95 0.91
C ALA A 103 -4.15 -0.55 2.18
N GLY A 104 -4.69 0.68 2.21
CA GLY A 104 -5.80 0.99 3.10
C GLY A 104 -7.07 0.27 2.62
N LEU A 105 -7.72 -0.47 3.51
CA LEU A 105 -8.88 -1.29 3.18
C LEU A 105 -10.21 -0.63 3.55
N THR A 106 -10.18 0.40 4.39
CA THR A 106 -11.37 1.16 4.79
C THR A 106 -12.07 1.79 3.59
N GLY A 107 -13.39 1.82 3.60
CA GLY A 107 -14.19 2.38 2.51
C GLY A 107 -14.26 1.53 1.24
N PHE A 108 -13.68 0.33 1.22
CA PHE A 108 -13.98 -0.70 0.23
C PHE A 108 -15.16 -1.57 0.69
N THR A 109 -15.93 -2.10 -0.24
CA THR A 109 -16.96 -3.08 0.10
C THR A 109 -16.34 -4.44 0.43
N ALA A 110 -16.98 -5.22 1.29
CA ALA A 110 -16.54 -6.58 1.60
C ALA A 110 -16.44 -7.43 0.32
N ALA A 111 -17.40 -7.32 -0.59
CA ALA A 111 -17.41 -8.03 -1.86
C ALA A 111 -16.19 -7.69 -2.74
N TYR A 112 -15.77 -6.41 -2.78
CA TYR A 112 -14.55 -6.03 -3.47
C TYR A 112 -13.31 -6.67 -2.84
N ILE A 113 -13.19 -6.64 -1.50
CA ILE A 113 -12.03 -7.22 -0.80
C ILE A 113 -11.98 -8.73 -1.04
N VAL A 114 -13.10 -9.45 -0.88
CA VAL A 114 -13.21 -10.90 -1.16
C VAL A 114 -12.74 -11.22 -2.58
N ARG A 115 -13.19 -10.45 -3.58
CA ARG A 115 -12.76 -10.63 -4.97
C ARG A 115 -11.26 -10.44 -5.13
N GLN A 116 -10.69 -9.41 -4.51
CA GLN A 116 -9.25 -9.19 -4.59
C GLN A 116 -8.45 -10.33 -3.95
N MET A 117 -8.96 -10.92 -2.86
CA MET A 117 -8.35 -12.09 -2.24
C MET A 117 -8.42 -13.33 -3.15
N ALA A 118 -9.54 -13.55 -3.83
CA ALA A 118 -9.67 -14.60 -4.84
C ALA A 118 -8.71 -14.40 -6.02
N ASP A 119 -8.53 -13.16 -6.49
CA ASP A 119 -7.59 -12.81 -7.55
C ASP A 119 -6.13 -13.06 -7.12
N PHE A 120 -5.77 -12.80 -5.86
CA PHE A 120 -4.45 -13.14 -5.32
C PHE A 120 -4.28 -14.65 -5.17
N LYS A 121 -5.29 -15.37 -4.65
CA LYS A 121 -5.27 -16.83 -4.45
C LYS A 121 -5.05 -17.57 -5.76
N SER A 122 -5.73 -17.14 -6.83
CA SER A 122 -5.60 -17.72 -8.18
C SER A 122 -4.35 -17.23 -8.94
N GLY A 123 -3.69 -16.16 -8.49
CA GLY A 123 -2.50 -15.58 -9.14
C GLY A 123 -2.80 -14.69 -10.34
N VAL A 124 -4.05 -14.39 -10.67
CA VAL A 124 -4.42 -13.42 -11.73
C VAL A 124 -4.15 -11.97 -11.29
N ARG A 125 -4.03 -11.73 -9.98
CA ARG A 125 -3.43 -10.54 -9.37
C ARG A 125 -2.14 -10.95 -8.68
N LYS A 126 -1.02 -10.33 -9.10
CA LYS A 126 0.31 -10.74 -8.62
C LYS A 126 0.83 -9.79 -7.54
N ASP A 127 1.16 -10.36 -6.41
CA ASP A 127 2.00 -9.80 -5.35
C ASP A 127 2.78 -10.96 -4.71
N ALA A 128 3.81 -11.39 -5.43
CA ALA A 128 4.64 -12.53 -5.02
C ALA A 128 5.35 -12.29 -3.68
N ALA A 129 5.48 -11.02 -3.27
CA ALA A 129 6.14 -10.69 -2.02
C ALA A 129 5.34 -11.10 -0.78
N ARG A 130 3.99 -11.00 -0.82
CA ARG A 130 3.14 -11.24 0.34
C ARG A 130 1.78 -11.84 -0.01
N MET A 131 0.92 -11.10 -0.73
CA MET A 131 -0.50 -11.39 -0.78
C MET A 131 -0.85 -12.71 -1.49
N ASN A 132 -0.08 -13.13 -2.51
CA ASN A 132 -0.33 -14.42 -3.16
C ASN A 132 -0.09 -15.60 -2.20
N GLY A 133 0.95 -15.54 -1.35
CA GLY A 133 1.21 -16.54 -0.31
C GLY A 133 0.10 -16.55 0.73
N ILE A 134 -0.16 -15.40 1.34
CA ILE A 134 -1.20 -15.26 2.38
C ILE A 134 -2.57 -15.75 1.88
N ALA A 135 -2.98 -15.33 0.68
CA ALA A 135 -4.29 -15.70 0.14
C ALA A 135 -4.47 -17.21 -0.10
N LYS A 136 -3.40 -17.95 -0.34
CA LYS A 136 -3.47 -19.41 -0.51
C LYS A 136 -3.74 -20.15 0.79
N ASP A 137 -3.24 -19.62 1.90
CA ASP A 137 -3.33 -20.27 3.22
C ASP A 137 -4.60 -19.89 4.00
N LEU A 138 -5.40 -18.95 3.46
CA LEU A 138 -6.65 -18.55 4.05
C LEU A 138 -7.84 -19.37 3.54
N SER A 139 -8.74 -19.72 4.46
CA SER A 139 -10.07 -20.24 4.14
C SER A 139 -10.98 -19.12 3.60
N ASP A 140 -12.01 -19.49 2.86
CA ASP A 140 -12.98 -18.54 2.33
C ASP A 140 -13.77 -17.83 3.46
N GLU A 141 -13.98 -18.53 4.59
CA GLU A 141 -14.63 -17.96 5.78
C GLU A 141 -13.76 -16.88 6.45
N GLU A 142 -12.46 -17.10 6.61
CA GLU A 142 -11.55 -16.09 7.15
C GLU A 142 -11.47 -14.86 6.25
N VAL A 143 -11.42 -15.08 4.93
CA VAL A 143 -11.47 -13.99 3.96
C VAL A 143 -12.77 -13.20 4.08
N ARG A 144 -13.92 -13.88 4.22
CA ARG A 144 -15.22 -13.24 4.39
C ARG A 144 -15.26 -12.39 5.67
N GLN A 145 -14.90 -12.98 6.82
CA GLN A 145 -14.92 -12.30 8.11
C GLN A 145 -13.99 -11.07 8.13
N ALA A 146 -12.75 -11.22 7.66
CA ALA A 146 -11.81 -10.10 7.57
C ALA A 146 -12.31 -9.00 6.63
N SER A 147 -12.89 -9.37 5.48
CA SER A 147 -13.41 -8.41 4.51
C SER A 147 -14.59 -7.61 5.05
N GLU A 148 -15.52 -8.24 5.75
CA GLU A 148 -16.65 -7.61 6.41
C GLU A 148 -16.19 -6.64 7.50
N TRP A 149 -15.20 -7.06 8.30
CA TRP A 149 -14.65 -6.24 9.35
C TRP A 149 -13.95 -4.99 8.81
N PHE A 150 -13.06 -5.13 7.83
CA PHE A 150 -12.39 -3.97 7.22
C PHE A 150 -13.35 -3.03 6.50
N ALA A 151 -14.40 -3.58 5.86
CA ALA A 151 -15.44 -2.78 5.20
C ALA A 151 -16.28 -1.95 6.18
N ALA A 152 -16.41 -2.41 7.43
CA ALA A 152 -17.12 -1.68 8.49
C ALA A 152 -16.31 -0.52 9.08
N LEU A 153 -14.98 -0.49 8.88
CA LEU A 153 -14.13 0.59 9.37
C LEU A 153 -14.29 1.85 8.53
N LYS A 154 -14.23 3.01 9.20
CA LYS A 154 -14.38 4.30 8.52
C LYS A 154 -13.06 4.76 7.90
N PRO A 155 -13.05 5.21 6.64
CA PRO A 155 -11.89 5.85 6.06
C PRO A 155 -11.60 7.20 6.75
N ALA A 156 -10.31 7.53 6.85
CA ALA A 156 -9.86 8.82 7.38
C ALA A 156 -8.78 9.42 6.46
N ALA A 157 -8.55 10.73 6.57
CA ALA A 157 -7.43 11.38 5.92
C ALA A 157 -6.12 10.88 6.55
N TRP A 158 -5.44 9.99 5.84
CA TRP A 158 -4.28 9.25 6.36
C TRP A 158 -2.96 9.67 5.70
N THR A 159 -3.02 10.25 4.52
CA THR A 159 -1.84 10.74 3.79
C THR A 159 -2.06 12.18 3.37
N LYS A 160 -1.14 13.06 3.80
CA LYS A 160 -1.09 14.45 3.34
C LYS A 160 -0.28 14.51 2.05
N VAL A 161 -0.88 14.99 0.97
CA VAL A 161 -0.16 15.19 -0.31
C VAL A 161 0.41 16.60 -0.36
N THR A 162 1.70 16.70 -0.69
CA THR A 162 2.44 17.97 -0.75
C THR A 162 3.23 18.05 -2.06
N GLU A 163 2.98 19.09 -2.85
CA GLU A 163 3.77 19.36 -4.05
C GLU A 163 5.13 19.97 -3.68
N ALA A 164 6.21 19.42 -4.25
CA ALA A 164 7.58 19.86 -3.97
C ALA A 164 8.51 19.68 -5.16
N GLY A 165 9.51 20.55 -5.31
CA GLY A 165 10.60 20.39 -6.29
C GLY A 165 11.74 19.51 -5.76
N ALA A 166 11.93 19.49 -4.43
CA ALA A 166 12.93 18.69 -3.73
C ALA A 166 12.32 18.00 -2.53
N VAL A 167 12.85 16.84 -2.19
CA VAL A 167 12.37 15.98 -1.11
C VAL A 167 13.51 15.52 -0.22
N PRO A 168 13.24 15.14 1.02
CA PRO A 168 14.27 14.54 1.87
C PRO A 168 14.84 13.27 1.21
N LYS A 169 16.14 13.05 1.36
CA LYS A 169 16.77 11.78 1.00
C LYS A 169 16.23 10.66 1.89
N THR A 170 15.90 9.53 1.27
CA THR A 170 15.29 8.40 1.95
C THR A 170 15.95 7.08 1.60
N PHE A 171 15.74 6.08 2.44
CA PHE A 171 16.02 4.68 2.15
C PHE A 171 14.77 3.82 2.38
N ALA A 172 14.66 2.68 1.72
CA ALA A 172 13.61 1.71 1.97
C ALA A 172 14.04 0.78 3.11
N GLY A 173 13.32 0.83 4.21
CA GLY A 173 13.59 0.06 5.42
C GLY A 173 12.49 -0.96 5.73
N GLN A 174 12.22 -1.14 7.01
CA GLN A 174 11.20 -2.06 7.52
C GLN A 174 9.84 -1.86 6.83
N GLY A 175 9.16 -2.94 6.49
CA GLY A 175 7.89 -2.90 5.77
C GLY A 175 8.00 -2.32 4.35
N ARG A 176 9.23 -2.14 3.82
CA ARG A 176 9.56 -1.42 2.58
C ARG A 176 9.19 0.07 2.60
N MET A 177 8.76 0.59 3.74
CA MET A 177 8.48 2.01 3.90
C MET A 177 9.76 2.84 3.73
N ARG A 178 9.58 4.07 3.28
CA ARG A 178 10.70 5.01 3.19
C ARG A 178 10.88 5.74 4.50
N PHE A 179 12.12 5.73 4.96
CA PHE A 179 12.58 6.47 6.14
C PHE A 179 13.61 7.51 5.73
N LEU A 180 13.72 8.57 6.51
CA LEU A 180 14.69 9.63 6.26
C LEU A 180 16.12 9.08 6.43
N GLN A 181 17.03 9.50 5.53
CA GLN A 181 18.45 9.18 5.68
C GLN A 181 18.99 9.80 6.98
N PRO A 182 19.73 9.05 7.81
CA PRO A 182 20.33 9.59 9.05
C PRO A 182 21.25 10.79 8.82
N ALA A 183 21.94 10.80 7.67
CA ALA A 183 22.80 11.93 7.26
C ALA A 183 21.99 13.16 6.80
N GLY A 184 20.67 13.06 6.72
CA GLY A 184 19.80 14.13 6.21
C GLY A 184 20.03 14.44 4.73
N GLY A 185 19.72 15.68 4.35
CA GLY A 185 19.87 16.18 2.99
C GLY A 185 18.59 16.04 2.16
N THR A 186 18.62 16.67 1.00
CA THR A 186 17.52 16.67 0.03
C THR A 186 17.99 16.22 -1.34
N GLU A 187 17.06 15.87 -2.19
CA GLU A 187 17.29 15.53 -3.60
C GLU A 187 16.13 16.05 -4.46
N PRO A 188 16.33 16.31 -5.75
CA PRO A 188 15.22 16.63 -6.66
C PRO A 188 14.20 15.50 -6.69
N ILE A 189 12.90 15.85 -6.65
CA ILE A 189 11.84 14.84 -6.68
C ILE A 189 11.78 14.12 -8.04
N GLY A 190 12.08 14.84 -9.14
CA GLY A 190 11.88 14.31 -10.49
C GLY A 190 10.42 13.95 -10.74
N ASN A 191 10.18 12.91 -11.52
CA ASN A 191 8.82 12.38 -11.75
C ASN A 191 8.53 11.17 -10.83
N ARG A 192 8.55 11.40 -9.52
CA ARG A 192 8.38 10.35 -8.50
C ARG A 192 7.37 10.78 -7.45
N ILE A 193 6.85 9.80 -6.72
CA ILE A 193 6.14 10.01 -5.46
C ILE A 193 7.03 9.49 -4.34
N ILE A 194 7.34 10.32 -3.37
CA ILE A 194 8.13 9.95 -2.19
C ILE A 194 7.23 10.09 -0.96
N THR A 195 6.90 8.96 -0.34
CA THR A 195 6.04 8.95 0.85
C THR A 195 6.87 8.59 2.07
N VAL A 196 6.81 9.44 3.09
CA VAL A 196 7.49 9.23 4.37
C VAL A 196 6.49 9.32 5.52
N PRO A 197 6.74 8.68 6.68
CA PRO A 197 5.95 8.90 7.87
C PRO A 197 5.97 10.38 8.30
N GLU A 198 4.87 10.89 8.84
CA GLU A 198 4.85 12.18 9.55
C GLU A 198 5.77 12.13 10.77
N ASP A 199 5.75 11.02 11.49
CA ASP A 199 6.65 10.69 12.60
C ASP A 199 7.21 9.28 12.42
N GLN A 200 8.53 9.17 12.29
CA GLN A 200 9.19 7.88 12.05
C GLN A 200 9.08 6.92 13.24
N GLY A 201 9.13 7.43 14.46
CA GLY A 201 9.01 6.63 15.69
C GLY A 201 7.62 6.06 15.84
N ARG A 202 6.59 6.89 15.62
CA ARG A 202 5.19 6.46 15.63
C ARG A 202 4.89 5.45 14.53
N ALA A 203 5.39 5.67 13.31
CA ALA A 203 5.23 4.71 12.22
C ALA A 203 5.90 3.36 12.51
N ARG A 204 7.09 3.36 13.13
CA ARG A 204 7.74 2.12 13.61
C ARG A 204 6.90 1.40 14.66
N SER A 205 6.24 2.15 15.51
CA SER A 205 5.31 1.61 16.53
C SER A 205 3.97 1.17 15.94
N ARG A 206 3.74 1.33 14.62
CA ARG A 206 2.45 1.06 13.94
C ARG A 206 1.29 1.81 14.58
N ASP A 207 1.56 3.06 14.99
CA ASP A 207 0.57 3.94 15.61
C ASP A 207 -0.53 4.30 14.60
N PRO A 208 -1.81 3.94 14.86
CA PRO A 208 -2.91 4.22 13.95
C PRO A 208 -3.33 5.71 13.94
N HIS A 209 -2.69 6.56 14.73
CA HIS A 209 -2.94 8.00 14.78
C HIS A 209 -1.82 8.83 14.14
N SER A 210 -0.86 8.19 13.48
CA SER A 210 0.24 8.88 12.78
C SER A 210 0.28 8.48 11.32
N GLY A 211 -0.01 9.44 10.46
CA GLY A 211 -0.11 9.26 9.02
C GLY A 211 1.20 9.46 8.26
N PHE A 212 1.06 9.85 7.01
CA PHE A 212 2.17 9.95 6.06
C PHE A 212 2.11 11.26 5.27
N ILE A 213 3.26 11.72 4.82
CA ILE A 213 3.41 12.81 3.86
C ILE A 213 3.86 12.20 2.53
N ALA A 214 3.06 12.40 1.49
CA ALA A 214 3.40 12.03 0.12
C ALA A 214 3.83 13.28 -0.66
N TYR A 215 5.11 13.38 -0.96
CA TYR A 215 5.64 14.41 -1.84
C TYR A 215 5.40 14.02 -3.29
N VAL A 216 4.92 14.98 -4.08
CA VAL A 216 4.63 14.84 -5.51
C VAL A 216 5.21 16.03 -6.28
N PRO A 217 5.51 15.92 -7.59
CA PRO A 217 6.05 17.03 -8.38
C PRO A 217 5.09 18.24 -8.42
N LEU A 218 5.65 19.43 -8.53
CA LEU A 218 4.89 20.67 -8.68
C LEU A 218 3.92 20.60 -9.87
N GLY A 219 2.68 21.05 -9.69
CA GLY A 219 1.62 21.02 -10.70
C GLY A 219 0.93 19.66 -10.90
N SER A 220 1.36 18.61 -10.18
CA SER A 220 0.78 17.26 -10.31
C SER A 220 -0.69 17.22 -9.93
N ILE A 221 -1.10 17.91 -8.86
CA ILE A 221 -2.48 17.91 -8.37
C ILE A 221 -3.42 18.52 -9.42
N ALA A 222 -3.06 19.67 -9.97
CA ALA A 222 -3.87 20.35 -10.99
C ALA A 222 -3.98 19.52 -12.29
N ARG A 223 -2.86 18.94 -12.73
CA ARG A 223 -2.83 18.03 -13.90
C ARG A 223 -3.67 16.78 -13.65
N GLY A 224 -3.55 16.16 -12.48
CA GLY A 224 -4.32 14.98 -12.11
C GLY A 224 -5.81 15.26 -12.05
N LYS A 225 -6.22 16.43 -11.52
CA LYS A 225 -7.61 16.89 -11.55
C LYS A 225 -8.16 16.93 -12.97
N ALA A 226 -7.46 17.59 -13.88
CA ALA A 226 -7.87 17.69 -15.29
C ALA A 226 -8.02 16.30 -15.95
N LEU A 227 -7.08 15.38 -15.69
CA LEU A 227 -7.17 14.00 -16.20
C LEU A 227 -8.40 13.24 -15.65
N VAL A 228 -8.67 13.37 -14.35
CA VAL A 228 -9.79 12.71 -13.67
C VAL A 228 -11.13 13.21 -14.20
N GLU A 229 -11.26 14.53 -14.42
CA GLU A 229 -12.51 15.17 -14.81
C GLU A 229 -12.80 15.04 -16.32
N THR A 230 -11.76 15.15 -17.16
CA THR A 230 -11.94 15.28 -18.61
C THR A 230 -11.43 14.08 -19.44
N GLY A 231 -10.68 13.18 -18.81
CA GLY A 231 -10.00 12.10 -19.54
C GLY A 231 -8.78 12.58 -20.35
N GLY A 232 -8.34 13.86 -20.19
CA GLY A 232 -7.11 14.37 -20.78
C GLY A 232 -7.06 14.27 -22.31
N SER A 233 -8.09 14.68 -23.01
CA SER A 233 -8.20 14.62 -24.48
C SER A 233 -7.99 13.20 -25.04
N GLY A 234 -8.60 12.21 -24.40
CA GLY A 234 -8.60 10.81 -24.87
C GLY A 234 -7.46 9.94 -24.33
N ARG A 235 -6.61 10.46 -23.43
CA ARG A 235 -5.56 9.65 -22.78
C ARG A 235 -6.12 8.65 -21.78
N THR A 236 -7.25 8.98 -21.16
CA THR A 236 -7.99 8.12 -20.26
C THR A 236 -9.49 8.37 -20.40
N ILE A 237 -10.27 7.80 -19.48
CA ILE A 237 -11.72 8.03 -19.34
C ILE A 237 -11.91 8.80 -18.02
N ALA A 238 -12.87 9.75 -17.98
CA ALA A 238 -13.21 10.44 -16.75
C ALA A 238 -13.53 9.43 -15.63
N CYS A 239 -12.82 9.50 -14.52
CA CYS A 239 -12.83 8.45 -13.50
C CYS A 239 -14.17 8.33 -12.78
N ALA A 240 -14.91 9.45 -12.66
CA ALA A 240 -16.21 9.52 -12.00
C ALA A 240 -17.27 8.63 -12.66
N ILE A 241 -17.17 8.35 -13.97
CA ILE A 241 -18.10 7.49 -14.70
C ILE A 241 -18.27 6.12 -14.05
N CYS A 242 -17.18 5.57 -13.50
CA CYS A 242 -17.19 4.25 -12.86
C CYS A 242 -17.01 4.34 -11.33
N HIS A 243 -16.18 5.29 -10.86
CA HIS A 243 -15.82 5.41 -9.44
C HIS A 243 -16.75 6.35 -8.63
N GLY A 244 -17.83 6.84 -9.26
CA GLY A 244 -18.79 7.77 -8.65
C GLY A 244 -18.31 9.23 -8.66
N ASP A 245 -19.23 10.18 -8.62
CA ASP A 245 -18.94 11.62 -8.78
C ASP A 245 -17.95 12.15 -7.75
N SER A 246 -18.01 11.64 -6.53
CA SER A 246 -17.08 12.00 -5.44
C SER A 246 -15.82 11.13 -5.41
N LEU A 247 -15.67 10.17 -6.34
CA LEU A 247 -14.59 9.18 -6.37
C LEU A 247 -14.51 8.30 -5.10
N LYS A 248 -15.61 8.22 -4.36
CA LYS A 248 -15.73 7.41 -3.13
C LYS A 248 -16.22 5.98 -3.39
N GLY A 249 -16.30 5.59 -4.66
CA GLY A 249 -16.77 4.30 -5.11
C GLY A 249 -18.23 4.29 -5.52
N LEU A 250 -18.62 3.27 -6.27
CA LEU A 250 -19.99 3.03 -6.72
C LEU A 250 -20.27 1.52 -6.72
N GLY A 251 -21.11 1.05 -5.81
CA GLY A 251 -21.31 -0.39 -5.61
C GLY A 251 -20.00 -1.09 -5.28
N ASN A 252 -19.61 -2.08 -6.10
CA ASN A 252 -18.34 -2.81 -5.94
C ASN A 252 -17.15 -2.19 -6.69
N VAL A 253 -17.35 -1.06 -7.37
CA VAL A 253 -16.24 -0.28 -7.91
C VAL A 253 -15.58 0.50 -6.77
N PRO A 254 -14.28 0.32 -6.52
CA PRO A 254 -13.64 0.83 -5.32
C PRO A 254 -13.54 2.36 -5.30
N ARG A 255 -13.48 2.94 -4.10
CA ARG A 255 -13.08 4.33 -3.92
C ARG A 255 -11.66 4.57 -4.44
N LEU A 256 -11.41 5.82 -4.86
CA LEU A 256 -10.09 6.33 -5.23
C LEU A 256 -9.67 7.47 -4.31
N ALA A 257 -10.63 8.27 -3.85
CA ALA A 257 -10.39 9.43 -3.01
C ALA A 257 -9.68 9.05 -1.71
N GLY A 258 -8.59 9.75 -1.40
CA GLY A 258 -7.82 9.61 -0.15
C GLY A 258 -7.04 8.31 0.01
N LEU A 259 -6.86 7.52 -1.06
CA LEU A 259 -5.92 6.39 -1.03
C LEU A 259 -4.48 6.90 -1.08
N HIS A 260 -3.54 6.11 -0.54
CA HIS A 260 -2.12 6.44 -0.65
C HIS A 260 -1.71 6.69 -2.11
N PRO A 261 -1.13 7.85 -2.45
CA PRO A 261 -0.70 8.14 -3.82
C PRO A 261 0.20 7.06 -4.41
N ILE A 262 1.15 6.56 -3.62
CA ILE A 262 2.05 5.49 -4.08
C ILE A 262 1.30 4.18 -4.39
N TYR A 263 0.26 3.86 -3.62
CA TYR A 263 -0.60 2.70 -3.89
C TYR A 263 -1.37 2.90 -5.21
N ILE A 264 -1.96 4.07 -5.43
CA ILE A 264 -2.68 4.39 -6.69
C ILE A 264 -1.74 4.24 -7.88
N ALA A 265 -0.55 4.85 -7.83
CA ALA A 265 0.44 4.75 -8.90
C ALA A 265 0.79 3.28 -9.22
N ARG A 266 1.06 2.47 -8.20
CA ARG A 266 1.31 1.02 -8.39
C ARG A 266 0.14 0.33 -9.06
N GLN A 267 -1.11 0.57 -8.62
CA GLN A 267 -2.25 -0.09 -9.22
C GLN A 267 -2.40 0.28 -10.70
N LEU A 268 -2.17 1.54 -11.09
CA LEU A 268 -2.21 1.95 -12.49
C LEU A 268 -1.13 1.25 -13.32
N TYR A 269 0.10 1.13 -12.80
CA TYR A 269 1.15 0.33 -13.45
C TYR A 269 0.77 -1.16 -13.57
N LEU A 270 0.26 -1.77 -12.48
CA LEU A 270 -0.11 -3.18 -12.47
C LEU A 270 -1.30 -3.52 -13.38
N PHE A 271 -2.21 -2.58 -13.62
CA PHE A 271 -3.23 -2.73 -14.65
C PHE A 271 -2.64 -2.61 -16.06
N LYS A 272 -1.70 -1.66 -16.24
CA LYS A 272 -1.09 -1.39 -17.54
C LYS A 272 -0.21 -2.55 -18.02
N ASP A 273 0.51 -3.21 -17.13
CA ASP A 273 1.37 -4.37 -17.41
C ASP A 273 0.65 -5.73 -17.27
N ALA A 274 -0.65 -5.71 -16.97
CA ALA A 274 -1.50 -6.88 -16.80
C ALA A 274 -1.08 -7.82 -15.65
N THR A 275 -0.27 -7.37 -14.69
CA THR A 275 0.02 -8.12 -13.46
C THR A 275 -1.17 -8.10 -12.49
N ARG A 276 -2.08 -7.13 -12.64
CA ARG A 276 -3.41 -7.11 -12.04
C ARG A 276 -4.45 -7.36 -13.13
N ASN A 277 -4.87 -8.63 -13.28
CA ASN A 277 -5.62 -9.11 -14.45
C ASN A 277 -6.86 -9.95 -14.10
N GLY A 278 -7.45 -9.76 -12.90
CA GLY A 278 -8.73 -10.37 -12.53
C GLY A 278 -9.87 -9.91 -13.46
N VAL A 279 -11.04 -10.53 -13.32
CA VAL A 279 -12.20 -10.25 -14.21
C VAL A 279 -12.57 -8.78 -14.20
N ASP A 280 -12.70 -8.15 -13.03
CA ASP A 280 -13.07 -6.74 -12.90
C ASP A 280 -11.93 -5.80 -13.34
N ALA A 281 -10.68 -6.28 -13.31
CA ALA A 281 -9.52 -5.52 -13.78
C ALA A 281 -9.56 -5.24 -15.28
N GLN A 282 -10.32 -6.03 -16.06
CA GLN A 282 -10.47 -5.82 -17.50
C GLN A 282 -11.07 -4.45 -17.81
N LEU A 283 -11.95 -3.93 -16.93
CA LEU A 283 -12.56 -2.60 -17.10
C LEU A 283 -11.52 -1.48 -17.01
N MET A 284 -10.40 -1.71 -16.29
CA MET A 284 -9.34 -0.71 -16.14
C MET A 284 -8.32 -0.73 -17.30
N LYS A 285 -8.30 -1.72 -18.17
CA LYS A 285 -7.33 -1.82 -19.28
C LYS A 285 -7.39 -0.61 -20.21
N LYS A 286 -8.59 -0.22 -20.65
CA LYS A 286 -8.77 0.93 -21.53
C LYS A 286 -8.38 2.25 -20.83
N PRO A 287 -8.83 2.54 -19.60
CA PRO A 287 -8.42 3.73 -18.87
C PRO A 287 -6.91 3.91 -18.72
N VAL A 288 -6.13 2.83 -18.55
CA VAL A 288 -4.69 2.95 -18.31
C VAL A 288 -3.83 2.87 -19.57
N ALA A 289 -4.39 2.43 -20.71
CA ALA A 289 -3.61 2.06 -21.91
C ALA A 289 -2.70 3.20 -22.41
N GLN A 290 -3.21 4.43 -22.45
CA GLN A 290 -2.52 5.60 -23.00
C GLN A 290 -1.85 6.48 -21.93
N LEU A 291 -1.94 6.13 -20.63
CA LEU A 291 -1.34 6.91 -19.56
C LEU A 291 0.18 6.90 -19.69
N THR A 292 0.79 8.06 -19.62
CA THR A 292 2.23 8.22 -19.41
C THR A 292 2.59 8.10 -17.95
N ASP A 293 3.89 8.01 -17.61
CA ASP A 293 4.35 7.99 -16.22
C ASP A 293 3.97 9.30 -15.50
N ASP A 294 4.05 10.43 -16.20
CA ASP A 294 3.62 11.74 -15.68
C ASP A 294 2.11 11.76 -15.39
N ASP A 295 1.29 11.12 -16.23
CA ASP A 295 -0.15 11.02 -16.00
C ASP A 295 -0.45 10.14 -14.77
N ILE A 296 0.28 9.03 -14.60
CA ILE A 296 0.13 8.15 -13.44
C ILE A 296 0.49 8.87 -12.15
N VAL A 297 1.61 9.60 -12.12
CA VAL A 297 2.01 10.41 -10.96
C VAL A 297 0.98 11.50 -10.67
N ALA A 298 0.51 12.21 -11.69
CA ALA A 298 -0.49 13.26 -11.54
C ALA A 298 -1.85 12.74 -11.03
N LEU A 299 -2.34 11.65 -11.60
CA LEU A 299 -3.56 10.99 -11.13
C LEU A 299 -3.44 10.56 -9.67
N ALA A 300 -2.32 9.93 -9.31
CA ALA A 300 -2.07 9.49 -7.95
C ALA A 300 -1.99 10.66 -6.96
N ALA A 301 -1.36 11.77 -7.36
CA ALA A 301 -1.28 12.99 -6.56
C ALA A 301 -2.66 13.58 -6.27
N TYR A 302 -3.48 13.77 -7.29
CA TYR A 302 -4.81 14.34 -7.14
C TYR A 302 -5.75 13.42 -6.34
N LEU A 303 -5.85 12.15 -6.71
CA LEU A 303 -6.75 11.20 -6.05
C LEU A 303 -6.39 11.03 -4.57
N GLY A 304 -5.09 10.99 -4.25
CA GLY A 304 -4.63 10.89 -2.88
C GLY A 304 -4.81 12.17 -2.06
N SER A 305 -4.94 13.33 -2.70
CA SER A 305 -5.19 14.62 -2.02
C SER A 305 -6.66 14.84 -1.65
N LEU A 306 -7.56 14.02 -2.17
CA LEU A 306 -8.99 14.12 -1.87
C LEU A 306 -9.32 13.57 -0.48
N MET A 307 -10.38 14.08 0.12
CA MET A 307 -10.93 13.52 1.36
C MET A 307 -11.62 12.18 1.07
N PRO A 308 -11.29 11.12 1.82
CA PRO A 308 -11.83 9.78 1.62
C PRO A 308 -13.32 9.65 1.89
#